data_fd65481d9fb05b9a9ce5bf4ead6e1446
#
_entry.id   fd65481d9fb05b9a9ce5bf4ead6e1446
#
_cell.length_a   1.000
_cell.length_b   1.000
_cell.length_c   1.000
_cell.angle_alpha   90.00
_cell.angle_beta   90.00
_cell.angle_gamma   90.00
#
_symmetry.space_group_name_H-M   'P 1'
#
loop_
_entity.id
_entity.type
_entity.pdbx_description
1 polymer ?
#
loop_
_entity_poly.entity_id
_entity_poly.type
_entity_poly.pdbx_seq_one_letter_code
_entity_poly.pdbx_strand_id
1 'polypeptide(L)' 'HNHPGQEEVYNFVKGKGKMKIDDEIFPVKEGDVILIEDGKFHQVINNSDSNLYFVCVFDGNRSH' A
#
# COMPACT_ATOMS: atom_id res chain seq x y z
N HIS A 1 -20.42 -10.63 11.39
CA HIS A 1 -19.98 -10.64 11.03
C HIS A 1 -19.14 -10.11 10.89
N ASN A 2 -18.58 -9.93 10.87
CA ASN A 2 -17.65 -9.45 10.77
C ASN A 2 -17.25 -9.28 9.64
N HIS A 3 -16.84 -8.59 9.20
CA HIS A 3 -16.41 -8.49 8.11
C HIS A 3 -15.19 -8.01 8.08
N PRO A 4 -14.54 -8.25 7.30
CA PRO A 4 -13.32 -8.04 7.18
C PRO A 4 -13.09 -6.77 7.03
N GLY A 5 -12.80 -6.26 7.28
CA GLY A 5 -12.55 -5.16 7.25
C GLY A 5 -12.15 -4.42 6.21
N GLN A 6 -11.10 -3.74 6.22
CA GLN A 6 -10.80 -2.85 5.25
C GLN A 6 -9.68 -3.24 4.46
N GLU A 7 -9.72 -3.05 3.21
CA GLU A 7 -8.63 -3.22 2.32
C GLU A 7 -8.09 -1.88 1.94
N GLU A 8 -6.79 -1.81 1.68
CA GLU A 8 -6.16 -0.59 1.25
C GLU A 8 -5.53 -0.82 -0.10
N VAL A 9 -5.66 0.15 -0.98
CA VAL A 9 -5.05 0.08 -2.29
C VAL A 9 -4.04 1.19 -2.39
N TYR A 10 -2.80 0.85 -2.64
CA TYR A 10 -1.74 1.82 -2.83
C TYR A 10 -1.47 1.93 -4.32
N ASN A 11 -1.54 3.16 -4.82
CA ASN A 11 -1.30 3.42 -6.22
C ASN A 11 -0.08 4.32 -6.27
N PHE A 12 1.04 3.82 -6.76
CA PHE A 12 2.27 4.58 -6.79
C PHE A 12 2.30 5.45 -8.02
N VAL A 13 2.30 6.75 -7.81
CA VAL A 13 2.11 7.71 -8.87
C VAL A 13 3.43 8.17 -9.44
N LYS A 14 4.47 8.29 -8.65
CA LYS A 14 5.73 8.79 -9.12
C LYS A 14 6.86 8.30 -8.24
N GLY A 15 7.98 7.98 -8.83
CA GLY A 15 9.16 7.58 -8.09
C GLY A 15 9.25 6.08 -7.93
N LYS A 16 10.15 5.66 -7.07
CA LYS A 16 10.33 4.26 -6.80
C LYS A 16 10.78 4.08 -5.37
N GLY A 17 10.57 2.90 -4.84
CA GLY A 17 10.96 2.58 -3.49
C GLY A 17 10.73 1.12 -3.23
N LYS A 18 10.39 0.78 -2.02
CA LYS A 18 10.08 -0.59 -1.66
C LYS A 18 8.85 -0.61 -0.78
N MET A 19 8.19 -1.73 -0.76
CA MET A 19 7.07 -1.93 0.13
C MET A 19 7.27 -3.23 0.87
N LYS A 20 6.91 -3.22 2.15
CA LYS A 20 6.98 -4.40 2.97
C LYS A 20 5.56 -4.77 3.37
N ILE A 21 5.20 -6.03 3.16
CA ILE A 21 3.92 -6.55 3.60
C ILE A 21 4.24 -7.81 4.37
N ASP A 22 3.94 -7.80 5.65
CA ASP A 22 4.31 -8.85 6.59
C ASP A 22 5.83 -9.06 6.50
N ASP A 23 6.28 -10.21 6.04
CA ASP A 23 7.70 -10.49 5.98
C ASP A 23 8.27 -10.30 4.59
N GLU A 24 7.50 -9.84 3.65
CA GLU A 24 7.98 -9.73 2.28
C GLU A 24 8.29 -8.30 1.93
N ILE A 25 9.42 -8.10 1.30
CA ILE A 25 9.82 -6.77 0.84
C ILE A 25 10.02 -6.87 -0.66
N PHE A 26 9.45 -5.93 -1.39
CA PHE A 26 9.56 -5.94 -2.83
C PHE A 26 9.61 -4.52 -3.37
N PRO A 27 10.18 -4.32 -4.55
CA PRO A 27 10.28 -2.98 -5.10
C PRO A 27 8.94 -2.52 -5.66
N VAL A 28 8.74 -1.24 -5.60
CA VAL A 28 7.56 -0.62 -6.21
C VAL A 28 8.01 0.59 -7.01
N LYS A 29 7.24 0.96 -8.00
CA LYS A 29 7.58 2.09 -8.83
C LYS A 29 6.33 2.69 -9.42
N GLU A 30 6.50 3.76 -10.12
CA GLU A 30 5.41 4.46 -10.76
C GLU A 30 4.56 3.49 -11.59
N GLY A 31 3.28 3.55 -11.40
CA GLY A 31 2.34 2.70 -12.09
C GLY A 31 1.95 1.44 -11.35
N ASP A 32 2.63 1.12 -10.26
CA ASP A 32 2.29 -0.08 -9.51
C ASP A 32 1.05 0.15 -8.66
N VAL A 33 0.26 -0.89 -8.55
CA VAL A 33 -0.94 -0.87 -7.71
C VAL A 33 -0.86 -2.09 -6.81
N ILE A 34 -0.92 -1.84 -5.51
CA ILE A 34 -0.75 -2.89 -4.52
C ILE A 34 -2.00 -2.94 -3.63
N LEU A 35 -2.57 -4.11 -3.51
CA LEU A 35 -3.72 -4.32 -2.65
C LEU A 35 -3.25 -4.94 -1.35
N ILE A 36 -3.63 -4.37 -0.24
CA ILE A 36 -3.28 -4.87 1.07
C ILE A 36 -4.53 -5.29 1.80
N GLU A 37 -4.58 -6.54 2.15
CA GLU A 37 -5.73 -7.06 2.84
C GLU A 37 -5.72 -6.67 4.30
N ASP A 38 -6.87 -6.67 4.88
CA ASP A 38 -7.01 -6.33 6.27
C ASP A 38 -6.17 -7.25 7.14
N GLY A 39 -5.56 -6.70 8.14
CA GLY A 39 -4.79 -7.49 9.09
C GLY A 39 -3.34 -7.65 8.72
N LYS A 40 -2.92 -7.16 7.59
CA LYS A 40 -1.54 -7.29 7.21
C LYS A 40 -0.74 -6.07 7.64
N PHE A 41 0.42 -6.31 8.17
CA PHE A 41 1.34 -5.21 8.47
C PHE A 41 1.94 -4.74 7.16
N HIS A 42 2.05 -3.44 6.97
CA HIS A 42 2.62 -2.91 5.75
C HIS A 42 3.40 -1.63 6.02
N GLN A 43 4.35 -1.36 5.17
CA GLN A 43 5.19 -0.19 5.30
C GLN A 43 5.73 0.18 3.93
N VAL A 44 5.73 1.46 3.63
CA VAL A 44 6.30 1.96 2.38
C VAL A 44 7.66 2.55 2.72
N ILE A 45 8.67 2.18 1.97
CA ILE A 45 10.03 2.59 2.23
C ILE A 45 10.54 3.33 1.00
N ASN A 46 10.94 4.58 1.19
CA ASN A 46 11.54 5.33 0.11
C ASN A 46 13.05 5.24 0.29
N ASN A 47 13.67 4.41 -0.51
CA ASN A 47 15.10 4.23 -0.42
C ASN A 47 15.82 4.81 -1.62
N SER A 48 15.20 5.72 -2.33
CA SER A 48 15.83 6.37 -3.46
C SER A 48 16.12 7.81 -3.12
N ASP A 49 16.85 8.47 -3.99
CA ASP A 49 17.15 9.87 -3.80
C ASP A 49 16.00 10.75 -4.23
N SER A 50 15.00 10.19 -4.83
CA SER A 50 13.86 10.96 -5.32
C SER A 50 12.68 10.79 -4.41
N ASN A 51 11.74 11.67 -4.53
CA ASN A 51 10.52 11.55 -3.77
C ASN A 51 9.66 10.42 -4.32
N LEU A 52 8.97 9.76 -3.43
CA LEU A 52 8.04 8.71 -3.80
C LEU A 52 6.64 9.20 -3.47
N TYR A 53 5.78 9.25 -4.47
CA TYR A 53 4.41 9.71 -4.29
C TYR A 53 3.44 8.57 -4.52
N PHE A 54 2.50 8.43 -3.62
CA PHE A 54 1.48 7.39 -3.79
C PHE A 54 0.17 7.87 -3.18
N VAL A 55 -0.91 7.24 -3.62
CA VAL A 55 -2.23 7.51 -3.10
C VAL A 55 -2.72 6.23 -2.45
N CYS A 56 -3.22 6.34 -1.25
CA CYS A 56 -3.76 5.18 -0.55
C CYS A 56 -5.27 5.34 -0.46
N VAL A 57 -5.99 4.39 -0.97
CA VAL A 57 -7.45 4.41 -0.94
C VAL A 57 -7.93 3.30 -0.04
N PHE A 58 -8.74 3.65 0.96
CA PHE A 58 -9.34 2.67 1.81
C PHE A 58 -10.67 2.30 1.25
N ASP A 59 -10.93 1.02 1.30
CA ASP A 59 -12.23 0.61 0.93
C ASP A 59 -12.96 0.38 2.19
N GLY A 60 -13.15 1.23 2.90
CA GLY A 60 -13.68 0.96 4.06
C GLY A 60 -15.04 1.08 4.13
N ASN A 61 -15.78 0.51 3.84
CA ASN A 61 -17.00 0.55 3.89
C ASN A 61 -17.48 0.70 5.16
N ARG A 62 -17.23 1.39 5.83
CA ARG A 62 -17.58 1.48 6.94
C ARG A 62 -18.76 1.86 7.13
N SER A 63 -19.52 1.81 6.87
CA SER A 63 -20.54 2.25 7.08
C SER A 63 -21.14 2.26 7.90
N HIS A 64 -21.19 2.34 7.95
CA HIS A 64 -21.68 2.48 8.61
C HIS A 64 -22.33 2.27 8.78
#